data_de9fd160345804a286acdef5dd45f3b3
#
_entry.id   de9fd160345804a286acdef5dd45f3b3
#
_cell.length_a   1.000
_cell.length_b   1.000
_cell.length_c   1.000
_cell.angle_alpha   90.00
_cell.angle_beta   90.00
_cell.angle_gamma   90.00
#
_symmetry.space_group_name_H-M   'P 1'
#
loop_
_entity.id
_entity.type
_entity.pdbx_description
1 polymer ?
#
loop_
_entity_poly.entity_id
_entity_poly.type
_entity_poly.pdbx_seq_one_letter_code
_entity_poly.pdbx_strand_id
1 'polypeptide(L)'
;CGACAMAAVAMFCSAYTIGTTVTYDGEVVAAVSSLSAAEDARSNLEKATARTLGETYTIDDSMIQYSSSLLKRQDVVDEAELEEDLSQEIGLVTSAYCLYVDGERIGATTYEGALEELLQQLKAASTNEGTISCEFAEEVEVRQEYVPTDEVMNLGYLAQTLYSTKTEEVTYEVKKGDTWSEIANSHGLTSQELLALNPGYNIDKLQIGEVLTLAASVPYLTLTVVEQERYVEDVPYDIEYSDSANLYKGDYKVI
;
A
#
# COMPACT_ATOMS: atom_id res chain seq x y z
N CYS A 1 -53.58 16.24 30.01
CA CYS A 1 -53.32 16.68 28.60
C CYS A 1 -51.95 17.38 28.38
N GLY A 2 -51.42 18.13 29.34
CA GLY A 2 -50.15 18.85 29.17
C GLY A 2 -48.90 17.94 29.07
N ALA A 3 -48.86 16.84 29.84
CA ALA A 3 -47.72 15.91 29.81
C ALA A 3 -47.57 15.15 28.49
N CYS A 4 -48.70 14.78 27.85
CA CYS A 4 -48.63 14.10 26.54
C CYS A 4 -48.20 15.06 25.41
N ALA A 5 -48.60 16.35 25.48
CA ALA A 5 -48.14 17.34 24.49
C ALA A 5 -46.66 17.65 24.63
N MET A 6 -46.12 17.77 25.85
CA MET A 6 -44.69 17.97 26.07
C MET A 6 -43.87 16.75 25.67
N ALA A 7 -44.34 15.52 25.92
CA ALA A 7 -43.67 14.31 25.47
C ALA A 7 -43.66 14.19 23.93
N ALA A 8 -44.76 14.54 23.24
CA ALA A 8 -44.82 14.55 21.79
C ALA A 8 -43.89 15.60 21.17
N VAL A 9 -43.81 16.80 21.75
CA VAL A 9 -42.88 17.87 21.31
C VAL A 9 -41.44 17.44 21.57
N ALA A 10 -41.14 16.84 22.72
CA ALA A 10 -39.78 16.34 23.02
C ALA A 10 -39.36 15.21 22.07
N MET A 11 -40.27 14.27 21.75
CA MET A 11 -39.99 13.23 20.74
C MET A 11 -39.77 13.83 19.34
N PHE A 12 -40.61 14.83 18.96
CA PHE A 12 -40.44 15.50 17.67
C PHE A 12 -39.08 16.23 17.59
N CYS A 13 -38.71 17.00 18.62
CA CYS A 13 -37.42 17.68 18.69
C CYS A 13 -36.22 16.72 18.79
N SER A 14 -36.42 15.49 19.28
CA SER A 14 -35.38 14.48 19.29
C SER A 14 -35.16 13.80 17.93
N ALA A 15 -36.22 13.69 17.12
CA ALA A 15 -36.23 13.00 15.82
C ALA A 15 -35.90 13.94 14.65
N TYR A 16 -36.16 15.24 14.79
CA TYR A 16 -35.99 16.21 13.71
C TYR A 16 -35.06 17.35 14.11
N THR A 17 -34.44 17.95 13.10
CA THR A 17 -33.57 19.14 13.22
C THR A 17 -33.76 20.04 12.02
N ILE A 18 -33.42 21.32 12.15
CA ILE A 18 -33.23 22.20 11.00
C ILE A 18 -31.82 21.98 10.49
N GLY A 19 -31.69 21.73 9.20
CA GLY A 19 -30.39 21.57 8.54
C GLY A 19 -30.43 22.16 7.14
N THR A 20 -29.31 22.00 6.42
CA THR A 20 -29.15 22.50 5.07
C THR A 20 -29.00 21.32 4.12
N THR A 21 -29.90 21.23 3.15
CA THR A 21 -29.79 20.29 2.03
C THR A 21 -28.94 20.92 0.94
N VAL A 22 -27.97 20.16 0.45
CA VAL A 22 -27.07 20.52 -0.65
C VAL A 22 -27.53 19.79 -1.90
N THR A 23 -27.71 20.53 -3.00
CA THR A 23 -27.98 19.98 -4.32
C THR A 23 -26.89 20.37 -5.29
N TYR A 24 -26.53 19.48 -6.20
CA TYR A 24 -25.58 19.72 -7.26
C TYR A 24 -26.20 19.29 -8.58
N ASP A 25 -26.13 20.15 -9.61
CA ASP A 25 -26.77 19.96 -10.91
C ASP A 25 -28.27 19.57 -10.82
N GLY A 26 -28.96 20.05 -9.76
CA GLY A 26 -30.38 19.78 -9.52
C GLY A 26 -30.69 18.50 -8.75
N GLU A 27 -29.70 17.64 -8.51
CA GLU A 27 -29.84 16.42 -7.71
C GLU A 27 -29.44 16.68 -6.24
N VAL A 28 -30.16 16.01 -5.30
CA VAL A 28 -29.85 16.13 -3.88
C VAL A 28 -28.64 15.27 -3.56
N VAL A 29 -27.57 15.90 -3.12
CA VAL A 29 -26.33 15.20 -2.70
C VAL A 29 -26.49 14.69 -1.27
N ALA A 30 -26.58 15.60 -0.31
CA ALA A 30 -26.74 15.25 1.10
C ALA A 30 -27.35 16.41 1.90
N ALA A 31 -27.55 16.20 3.20
CA ALA A 31 -28.00 17.24 4.11
C ALA A 31 -27.10 17.29 5.35
N VAL A 32 -26.69 18.50 5.72
CA VAL A 32 -25.80 18.78 6.88
C VAL A 32 -26.49 19.63 7.93
N SER A 33 -25.83 19.78 9.08
CA SER A 33 -26.38 20.47 10.25
C SER A 33 -26.59 21.97 10.05
N SER A 34 -25.84 22.62 9.15
CA SER A 34 -25.90 24.08 8.92
C SER A 34 -25.38 24.46 7.55
N LEU A 35 -25.70 25.69 7.12
CA LEU A 35 -25.12 26.29 5.91
C LEU A 35 -23.59 26.41 6.01
N SER A 36 -23.06 26.79 7.17
CA SER A 36 -21.60 26.89 7.36
C SER A 36 -20.91 25.55 7.13
N ALA A 37 -21.47 24.43 7.65
CA ALA A 37 -20.94 23.09 7.42
C ALA A 37 -20.93 22.73 5.91
N ALA A 38 -21.97 23.12 5.17
CA ALA A 38 -22.04 22.92 3.72
C ALA A 38 -20.99 23.74 2.96
N GLU A 39 -20.79 25.01 3.35
CA GLU A 39 -19.78 25.89 2.74
C GLU A 39 -18.35 25.45 3.09
N ASP A 40 -18.11 24.99 4.31
CA ASP A 40 -16.82 24.46 4.75
C ASP A 40 -16.47 23.17 3.99
N ALA A 41 -17.40 22.22 3.86
CA ALA A 41 -17.23 21.01 3.06
C ALA A 41 -16.91 21.35 1.59
N ARG A 42 -17.68 22.27 0.95
CA ARG A 42 -17.37 22.75 -0.39
C ARG A 42 -15.95 23.31 -0.50
N SER A 43 -15.59 24.23 0.40
CA SER A 43 -14.27 24.87 0.40
C SER A 43 -13.12 23.87 0.58
N ASN A 44 -13.32 22.86 1.42
CA ASN A 44 -12.33 21.80 1.65
C ASN A 44 -12.17 20.95 0.38
N LEU A 45 -13.28 20.54 -0.23
CA LEU A 45 -13.25 19.79 -1.48
C LEU A 45 -12.60 20.57 -2.62
N GLU A 46 -12.91 21.88 -2.79
CA GLU A 46 -12.27 22.74 -3.79
C GLU A 46 -10.75 22.78 -3.59
N LYS A 47 -10.28 22.92 -2.34
CA LYS A 47 -8.85 22.92 -2.02
C LYS A 47 -8.19 21.56 -2.26
N ALA A 48 -8.88 20.47 -1.89
CA ALA A 48 -8.40 19.11 -2.12
C ALA A 48 -8.28 18.83 -3.62
N THR A 49 -9.31 19.14 -4.40
CA THR A 49 -9.33 19.00 -5.86
C THR A 49 -8.22 19.82 -6.52
N ALA A 50 -8.06 21.09 -6.11
CA ALA A 50 -7.00 21.96 -6.63
C ALA A 50 -5.59 21.41 -6.36
N ARG A 51 -5.36 20.81 -5.19
CA ARG A 51 -4.07 20.17 -4.85
C ARG A 51 -3.82 18.92 -5.67
N THR A 52 -4.86 18.11 -5.84
CA THR A 52 -4.79 16.83 -6.55
C THR A 52 -4.55 17.03 -8.05
N LEU A 53 -5.26 17.98 -8.67
CA LEU A 53 -5.13 18.28 -10.09
C LEU A 53 -3.95 19.20 -10.42
N GLY A 54 -3.34 19.85 -9.40
CA GLY A 54 -2.23 20.79 -9.58
C GLY A 54 -2.63 22.14 -10.21
N GLU A 55 -3.92 22.46 -10.21
CA GLU A 55 -4.48 23.72 -10.75
C GLU A 55 -5.58 24.29 -9.85
N THR A 56 -5.93 25.55 -10.04
CA THR A 56 -7.02 26.18 -9.28
C THR A 56 -8.36 25.59 -9.70
N TYR A 57 -9.14 25.15 -8.71
CA TYR A 57 -10.47 24.60 -8.92
C TYR A 57 -11.49 25.30 -8.01
N THR A 58 -12.66 25.58 -8.54
CA THR A 58 -13.84 26.09 -7.81
C THR A 58 -15.08 25.49 -8.41
N ILE A 59 -16.03 25.09 -7.54
CA ILE A 59 -17.33 24.60 -7.97
C ILE A 59 -18.16 25.79 -8.48
N ASP A 60 -18.76 25.64 -9.66
CA ASP A 60 -19.62 26.68 -10.24
C ASP A 60 -20.83 26.94 -9.33
N ASP A 61 -20.98 28.20 -8.90
CA ASP A 61 -22.09 28.63 -8.04
C ASP A 61 -23.49 28.39 -8.66
N SER A 62 -23.57 28.25 -9.96
CA SER A 62 -24.82 27.92 -10.65
C SER A 62 -25.23 26.46 -10.51
N MET A 63 -24.27 25.58 -10.27
CA MET A 63 -24.48 24.14 -10.13
C MET A 63 -24.86 23.72 -8.72
N ILE A 64 -24.38 24.45 -7.70
CA ILE A 64 -24.58 24.11 -6.30
C ILE A 64 -25.64 25.02 -5.66
N GLN A 65 -26.58 24.41 -4.92
CA GLN A 65 -27.62 25.15 -4.23
C GLN A 65 -27.79 24.65 -2.79
N TYR A 66 -28.14 25.57 -1.91
CA TYR A 66 -28.34 25.30 -0.49
C TYR A 66 -29.78 25.65 -0.09
N SER A 67 -30.47 24.74 0.56
CA SER A 67 -31.85 24.97 1.06
C SER A 67 -31.98 24.53 2.51
N SER A 68 -32.53 25.43 3.36
CA SER A 68 -32.82 25.09 4.75
C SER A 68 -34.15 24.35 4.82
N SER A 69 -34.18 23.22 5.49
CA SER A 69 -35.38 22.40 5.66
C SER A 69 -35.39 21.68 7.02
N LEU A 70 -36.59 21.19 7.38
CA LEU A 70 -36.75 20.33 8.56
C LEU A 70 -36.41 18.89 8.16
N LEU A 71 -35.34 18.34 8.76
CA LEU A 71 -34.79 17.04 8.41
C LEU A 71 -34.91 16.07 9.59
N LYS A 72 -34.95 14.78 9.32
CA LYS A 72 -34.71 13.80 10.38
C LYS A 72 -33.24 13.82 10.73
N ARG A 73 -32.92 13.72 12.03
CA ARG A 73 -31.52 13.72 12.50
C ARG A 73 -30.66 12.61 11.91
N GLN A 74 -31.25 11.46 11.60
CA GLN A 74 -30.60 10.33 10.99
C GLN A 74 -30.22 10.55 9.52
N ASP A 75 -30.82 11.53 8.85
CA ASP A 75 -30.62 11.86 7.44
C ASP A 75 -29.62 13.03 7.30
N VAL A 76 -29.04 13.50 8.42
CA VAL A 76 -28.04 14.57 8.45
C VAL A 76 -26.66 13.94 8.58
N VAL A 77 -25.85 14.15 7.58
CA VAL A 77 -24.46 13.69 7.51
C VAL A 77 -23.50 14.72 8.10
N ASP A 78 -22.26 14.33 8.34
CA ASP A 78 -21.20 15.26 8.74
C ASP A 78 -20.53 15.92 7.51
N GLU A 79 -19.57 16.81 7.75
CA GLU A 79 -18.88 17.55 6.70
C GLU A 79 -18.05 16.63 5.80
N ALA A 80 -17.41 15.61 6.37
CA ALA A 80 -16.53 14.70 5.63
C ALA A 80 -17.34 13.79 4.68
N GLU A 81 -18.51 13.31 5.15
CA GLU A 81 -19.41 12.52 4.32
C GLU A 81 -20.01 13.37 3.19
N LEU A 82 -20.37 14.65 3.44
CA LEU A 82 -20.79 15.57 2.39
C LEU A 82 -19.67 15.85 1.37
N GLU A 83 -18.41 16.02 1.82
CA GLU A 83 -17.28 16.18 0.92
C GLU A 83 -17.13 14.98 -0.02
N GLU A 84 -17.25 13.76 0.52
CA GLU A 84 -17.17 12.52 -0.24
C GLU A 84 -18.31 12.39 -1.25
N ASP A 85 -19.56 12.57 -0.81
CA ASP A 85 -20.74 12.52 -1.67
C ASP A 85 -20.65 13.55 -2.80
N LEU A 86 -20.25 14.79 -2.48
CA LEU A 86 -20.08 15.86 -3.46
C LEU A 86 -18.93 15.57 -4.44
N SER A 87 -17.84 14.97 -3.97
CA SER A 87 -16.72 14.59 -4.84
C SER A 87 -17.12 13.49 -5.84
N GLN A 88 -17.94 12.54 -5.40
CA GLN A 88 -18.47 11.47 -6.27
C GLN A 88 -19.41 12.04 -7.34
N GLU A 89 -20.27 13.00 -6.98
CA GLU A 89 -21.20 13.64 -7.91
C GLU A 89 -20.46 14.50 -8.95
N ILE A 90 -19.42 15.22 -8.54
CA ILE A 90 -18.57 16.02 -9.44
C ILE A 90 -17.73 15.12 -10.34
N GLY A 91 -17.21 14.00 -9.81
CA GLY A 91 -16.51 12.96 -10.57
C GLY A 91 -15.08 13.29 -11.03
N LEU A 92 -14.49 14.42 -10.62
CA LEU A 92 -13.12 14.81 -10.99
C LEU A 92 -12.08 14.13 -10.10
N VAL A 93 -12.35 14.11 -8.80
CA VAL A 93 -11.53 13.44 -7.79
C VAL A 93 -12.41 12.55 -6.93
N THR A 94 -11.81 11.56 -6.31
CA THR A 94 -12.50 10.68 -5.36
C THR A 94 -11.61 10.40 -4.17
N SER A 95 -12.21 10.21 -3.00
CA SER A 95 -11.50 9.71 -1.82
C SER A 95 -11.12 8.25 -2.06
N ALA A 96 -9.85 7.94 -1.93
CA ALA A 96 -9.32 6.61 -2.19
C ALA A 96 -8.21 6.24 -1.20
N TYR A 97 -8.03 4.94 -1.01
CA TYR A 97 -6.93 4.37 -0.25
C TYR A 97 -5.76 4.15 -1.20
N CYS A 98 -4.66 4.87 -0.96
CA CYS A 98 -3.47 4.87 -1.80
C CYS A 98 -2.37 4.03 -1.17
N LEU A 99 -1.81 3.12 -1.94
CA LEU A 99 -0.66 2.32 -1.55
C LEU A 99 0.63 3.02 -1.93
N TYR A 100 1.50 3.21 -0.94
CA TYR A 100 2.84 3.75 -1.10
C TYR A 100 3.88 2.69 -0.77
N VAL A 101 4.93 2.63 -1.58
CA VAL A 101 6.11 1.80 -1.38
C VAL A 101 7.33 2.70 -1.49
N ASP A 102 8.13 2.80 -0.42
CA ASP A 102 9.27 3.72 -0.31
C ASP A 102 8.92 5.18 -0.66
N GLY A 103 7.70 5.60 -0.30
CA GLY A 103 7.19 6.94 -0.58
C GLY A 103 6.69 7.16 -2.02
N GLU A 104 6.76 6.19 -2.91
CA GLU A 104 6.20 6.22 -4.25
C GLU A 104 4.78 5.64 -4.26
N ARG A 105 3.80 6.36 -4.82
CA ARG A 105 2.43 5.87 -4.96
C ARG A 105 2.34 4.82 -6.06
N ILE A 106 1.97 3.60 -5.70
CA ILE A 106 1.85 2.46 -6.62
C ILE A 106 0.46 2.38 -7.24
N GLY A 107 -0.56 2.74 -6.47
CA GLY A 107 -1.93 2.75 -6.96
C GLY A 107 -2.92 3.13 -5.89
N ALA A 108 -4.19 3.26 -6.28
CA ALA A 108 -5.28 3.67 -5.41
C ALA A 108 -6.52 2.83 -5.66
N THR A 109 -7.31 2.58 -4.60
CA THR A 109 -8.60 1.91 -4.66
C THR A 109 -9.61 2.59 -3.74
N THR A 110 -10.90 2.52 -4.08
CA THR A 110 -11.98 3.04 -3.23
C THR A 110 -12.44 2.06 -2.15
N TYR A 111 -11.94 0.82 -2.16
CA TYR A 111 -12.37 -0.22 -1.20
C TYR A 111 -11.55 -0.14 0.08
N GLU A 112 -12.23 0.24 1.18
CA GLU A 112 -11.65 0.28 2.53
C GLU A 112 -11.13 -1.10 2.96
N GLY A 113 -9.93 -1.13 3.56
CA GLY A 113 -9.30 -2.36 4.07
C GLY A 113 -8.77 -3.33 3.02
N ALA A 114 -9.05 -3.09 1.73
CA ALA A 114 -8.69 -4.02 0.67
C ALA A 114 -7.19 -4.08 0.39
N LEU A 115 -6.47 -2.97 0.61
CA LEU A 115 -5.01 -2.93 0.46
C LEU A 115 -4.31 -3.67 1.59
N GLU A 116 -4.77 -3.50 2.81
CA GLU A 116 -4.27 -4.19 3.99
C GLU A 116 -4.49 -5.70 3.86
N GLU A 117 -5.66 -6.12 3.39
CA GLU A 117 -5.96 -7.53 3.14
C GLU A 117 -5.05 -8.10 2.04
N LEU A 118 -4.85 -7.37 0.94
CA LEU A 118 -3.93 -7.76 -0.13
C LEU A 118 -2.49 -7.93 0.38
N LEU A 119 -1.99 -6.98 1.18
CA LEU A 119 -0.65 -7.04 1.78
C LEU A 119 -0.53 -8.23 2.76
N GLN A 120 -1.58 -8.52 3.53
CA GLN A 120 -1.62 -9.71 4.39
C GLN A 120 -1.60 -11.01 3.58
N GLN A 121 -2.34 -11.09 2.48
CA GLN A 121 -2.34 -12.26 1.59
C GLN A 121 -0.95 -12.49 0.98
N LEU A 122 -0.24 -11.42 0.58
CA LEU A 122 1.14 -11.49 0.10
C LEU A 122 2.08 -12.09 1.15
N LYS A 123 2.00 -11.62 2.40
CA LYS A 123 2.79 -12.17 3.52
C LYS A 123 2.43 -13.62 3.79
N ALA A 124 1.13 -13.93 3.84
CA ALA A 124 0.63 -15.29 4.13
C ALA A 124 1.06 -16.33 3.08
N ALA A 125 1.13 -15.94 1.80
CA ALA A 125 1.60 -16.81 0.73
C ALA A 125 3.07 -17.22 0.87
N SER A 126 3.87 -16.46 1.63
CA SER A 126 5.30 -16.69 1.84
C SER A 126 5.63 -17.26 3.22
N THR A 127 4.63 -17.56 4.06
CA THR A 127 4.81 -18.10 5.42
C THR A 127 4.47 -19.59 5.50
N ASN A 128 5.15 -20.30 6.42
CA ASN A 128 4.93 -21.72 6.74
C ASN A 128 4.95 -21.94 8.26
N GLU A 129 4.80 -23.20 8.71
CA GLU A 129 4.77 -23.55 10.15
C GLU A 129 6.06 -23.18 10.91
N GLY A 130 7.18 -23.01 10.21
CA GLY A 130 8.47 -22.60 10.78
C GLY A 130 8.71 -21.09 10.81
N THR A 131 7.83 -20.28 10.21
CA THR A 131 8.02 -18.84 10.08
C THR A 131 7.82 -18.13 11.42
N ILE A 132 8.84 -17.36 11.84
CA ILE A 132 8.80 -16.51 13.04
C ILE A 132 8.27 -15.11 12.69
N SER A 133 8.76 -14.53 11.58
CA SER A 133 8.30 -13.23 11.09
C SER A 133 8.38 -13.16 9.56
N CYS A 134 7.52 -12.35 8.97
CA CYS A 134 7.49 -12.07 7.55
C CYS A 134 7.17 -10.58 7.36
N GLU A 135 8.14 -9.80 6.92
CA GLU A 135 8.03 -8.36 6.77
C GLU A 135 8.47 -7.93 5.36
N PHE A 136 7.92 -6.81 4.90
CA PHE A 136 8.42 -6.18 3.68
C PHE A 136 9.76 -5.51 3.96
N ALA A 137 10.68 -5.56 3.02
CA ALA A 137 11.96 -4.86 3.10
C ALA A 137 11.79 -3.35 2.85
N GLU A 138 10.80 -3.01 2.03
CA GLU A 138 10.42 -1.64 1.68
C GLU A 138 9.48 -1.05 2.75
N GLU A 139 9.45 0.28 2.86
CA GLU A 139 8.46 1.00 3.66
C GLU A 139 7.11 1.01 2.94
N VAL A 140 6.12 0.33 3.53
CA VAL A 140 4.78 0.19 2.94
C VAL A 140 3.77 0.94 3.78
N GLU A 141 3.07 1.89 3.17
CA GLU A 141 2.04 2.69 3.81
C GLU A 141 0.74 2.70 2.99
N VAL A 142 -0.38 2.72 3.70
CA VAL A 142 -1.70 2.97 3.11
C VAL A 142 -2.21 4.30 3.66
N ARG A 143 -2.59 5.22 2.77
CA ARG A 143 -3.11 6.54 3.12
C ARG A 143 -4.42 6.80 2.39
N GLN A 144 -5.38 7.38 3.09
CA GLN A 144 -6.60 7.88 2.47
C GLN A 144 -6.38 9.32 2.01
N GLU A 145 -6.60 9.57 0.72
CA GLU A 145 -6.44 10.89 0.11
C GLU A 145 -7.32 11.04 -1.14
N TYR A 146 -7.52 12.26 -1.59
CA TYR A 146 -8.17 12.50 -2.88
C TYR A 146 -7.21 12.24 -4.04
N VAL A 147 -7.67 11.47 -5.01
CA VAL A 147 -6.96 11.18 -6.27
C VAL A 147 -7.85 11.50 -7.46
N PRO A 148 -7.27 11.76 -8.65
CA PRO A 148 -8.05 11.81 -9.88
C PRO A 148 -8.85 10.52 -10.06
N THR A 149 -10.12 10.63 -10.44
CA THR A 149 -11.02 9.47 -10.53
C THR A 149 -10.54 8.42 -11.53
N ASP A 150 -9.84 8.84 -12.58
CA ASP A 150 -9.23 7.97 -13.60
C ASP A 150 -7.96 7.24 -13.13
N GLU A 151 -7.38 7.64 -12.00
CA GLU A 151 -6.23 6.96 -11.38
C GLU A 151 -6.63 5.83 -10.42
N VAL A 152 -7.93 5.68 -10.13
CA VAL A 152 -8.43 4.57 -9.30
C VAL A 152 -8.31 3.25 -10.07
N MET A 153 -7.70 2.28 -9.44
CA MET A 153 -7.40 0.99 -10.04
C MET A 153 -8.31 -0.11 -9.52
N ASN A 154 -8.56 -1.10 -10.37
CA ASN A 154 -9.13 -2.37 -9.92
C ASN A 154 -8.12 -3.13 -9.05
N LEU A 155 -8.56 -3.71 -7.93
CA LEU A 155 -7.71 -4.47 -7.01
C LEU A 155 -6.92 -5.61 -7.68
N GLY A 156 -7.52 -6.28 -8.66
CA GLY A 156 -6.84 -7.33 -9.41
C GLY A 156 -5.65 -6.82 -10.23
N TYR A 157 -5.79 -5.63 -10.82
CA TYR A 157 -4.70 -4.98 -11.54
C TYR A 157 -3.60 -4.50 -10.58
N LEU A 158 -3.99 -3.92 -9.44
CA LEU A 158 -3.07 -3.48 -8.40
C LEU A 158 -2.29 -4.66 -7.81
N ALA A 159 -2.98 -5.78 -7.52
CA ALA A 159 -2.33 -7.02 -7.11
C ALA A 159 -1.32 -7.51 -8.15
N GLN A 160 -1.69 -7.52 -9.44
CA GLN A 160 -0.78 -7.90 -10.52
C GLN A 160 0.44 -6.97 -10.59
N THR A 161 0.26 -5.67 -10.39
CA THR A 161 1.36 -4.69 -10.33
C THR A 161 2.34 -5.02 -9.21
N LEU A 162 1.85 -5.33 -8.00
CA LEU A 162 2.70 -5.70 -6.86
C LEU A 162 3.48 -7.01 -7.07
N TYR A 163 2.93 -7.95 -7.84
CA TYR A 163 3.64 -9.18 -8.24
C TYR A 163 4.60 -8.98 -9.41
N SER A 164 4.54 -7.84 -10.08
CA SER A 164 5.44 -7.52 -11.19
C SER A 164 6.75 -6.92 -10.68
N THR A 165 7.60 -6.56 -11.61
CA THR A 165 8.87 -5.90 -11.32
C THR A 165 8.79 -4.41 -11.67
N LYS A 166 9.33 -3.59 -10.79
CA LYS A 166 9.48 -2.14 -10.96
C LYS A 166 10.45 -1.81 -12.11
N THR A 167 11.48 -2.64 -12.25
CA THR A 167 12.48 -2.56 -13.32
C THR A 167 12.62 -3.93 -13.95
N GLU A 168 12.44 -4.04 -15.26
CA GLU A 168 12.71 -5.27 -15.99
C GLU A 168 14.22 -5.51 -16.11
N GLU A 169 14.62 -6.77 -16.13
CA GLU A 169 15.99 -7.13 -16.41
C GLU A 169 16.35 -6.74 -17.85
N VAL A 170 17.39 -5.93 -17.98
CA VAL A 170 17.94 -5.54 -19.29
C VAL A 170 19.26 -6.26 -19.48
N THR A 171 19.37 -6.99 -20.58
CA THR A 171 20.59 -7.72 -20.91
C THR A 171 21.22 -7.21 -22.22
N TYR A 172 22.54 -7.41 -22.35
CA TYR A 172 23.30 -7.05 -23.53
C TYR A 172 24.21 -8.20 -23.94
N GLU A 173 24.14 -8.62 -25.22
CA GLU A 173 25.04 -9.61 -25.80
C GLU A 173 26.32 -8.92 -26.31
N VAL A 174 27.46 -9.35 -25.81
CA VAL A 174 28.77 -8.79 -26.13
C VAL A 174 29.12 -9.04 -27.60
N LYS A 175 29.46 -7.98 -28.33
CA LYS A 175 29.80 -8.00 -29.74
C LYS A 175 31.32 -7.87 -29.96
N LYS A 176 31.74 -8.16 -31.18
CA LYS A 176 33.14 -8.02 -31.56
C LYS A 176 33.61 -6.55 -31.51
N GLY A 177 34.60 -6.30 -30.68
CA GLY A 177 35.19 -4.98 -30.49
C GLY A 177 34.72 -4.26 -29.23
N ASP A 178 33.73 -4.83 -28.51
CA ASP A 178 33.27 -4.27 -27.26
C ASP A 178 34.32 -4.42 -26.15
N THR A 179 34.37 -3.42 -25.31
CA THR A 179 35.11 -3.47 -24.05
C THR A 179 34.16 -3.26 -22.87
N TRP A 180 34.51 -3.79 -21.71
CA TRP A 180 33.71 -3.64 -20.50
C TRP A 180 33.34 -2.17 -20.19
N SER A 181 34.32 -1.27 -20.30
CA SER A 181 34.10 0.15 -20.03
C SER A 181 33.21 0.84 -21.05
N GLU A 182 33.31 0.46 -22.33
CA GLU A 182 32.46 1.01 -23.39
C GLU A 182 31.01 0.55 -23.24
N ILE A 183 30.79 -0.73 -22.90
CA ILE A 183 29.43 -1.24 -22.62
C ILE A 183 28.85 -0.50 -21.41
N ALA A 184 29.57 -0.39 -20.30
CA ALA A 184 29.10 0.32 -19.12
C ALA A 184 28.73 1.77 -19.45
N ASN A 185 29.62 2.54 -20.05
CA ASN A 185 29.42 3.95 -20.37
C ASN A 185 28.27 4.18 -21.37
N SER A 186 28.12 3.33 -22.38
CA SER A 186 27.05 3.46 -23.38
C SER A 186 25.64 3.24 -22.79
N HIS A 187 25.58 2.55 -21.65
CA HIS A 187 24.34 2.28 -20.93
C HIS A 187 24.20 3.08 -19.61
N GLY A 188 25.03 4.12 -19.44
CA GLY A 188 24.95 5.03 -18.28
C GLY A 188 25.43 4.43 -16.97
N LEU A 189 26.17 3.33 -17.02
CA LEU A 189 26.74 2.64 -15.87
C LEU A 189 28.23 2.95 -15.71
N THR A 190 28.71 2.87 -14.49
CA THR A 190 30.15 2.75 -14.24
C THR A 190 30.60 1.30 -14.41
N SER A 191 31.90 1.08 -14.63
CA SER A 191 32.45 -0.28 -14.70
C SER A 191 32.23 -1.09 -13.41
N GLN A 192 32.15 -0.42 -12.26
CA GLN A 192 31.88 -1.07 -10.97
C GLN A 192 30.40 -1.49 -10.83
N GLU A 193 29.46 -0.65 -11.26
CA GLU A 193 28.03 -0.99 -11.28
C GLU A 193 27.75 -2.15 -12.23
N LEU A 194 28.33 -2.12 -13.44
CA LEU A 194 28.21 -3.25 -14.36
C LEU A 194 28.79 -4.54 -13.76
N LEU A 195 29.90 -4.47 -13.02
CA LEU A 195 30.47 -5.64 -12.34
C LEU A 195 29.57 -6.15 -11.20
N ALA A 196 28.94 -5.24 -10.45
CA ALA A 196 28.02 -5.60 -9.37
C ALA A 196 26.78 -6.32 -9.92
N LEU A 197 26.29 -5.93 -11.09
CA LEU A 197 25.18 -6.60 -11.79
C LEU A 197 25.60 -7.96 -12.39
N ASN A 198 26.92 -8.20 -12.58
CA ASN A 198 27.45 -9.41 -13.22
C ASN A 198 28.50 -10.09 -12.32
N PRO A 199 28.15 -10.57 -11.13
CA PRO A 199 29.08 -11.22 -10.22
C PRO A 199 29.63 -12.51 -10.85
N GLY A 200 30.95 -12.61 -10.95
CA GLY A 200 31.63 -13.77 -11.53
C GLY A 200 32.23 -13.54 -12.93
N TYR A 201 31.94 -12.42 -13.57
CA TYR A 201 32.61 -12.05 -14.80
C TYR A 201 34.00 -11.44 -14.54
N ASN A 202 34.92 -11.70 -15.47
CA ASN A 202 36.26 -11.10 -15.41
C ASN A 202 36.33 -9.96 -16.42
N ILE A 203 36.51 -8.72 -15.91
CA ILE A 203 36.60 -7.49 -16.71
C ILE A 203 37.64 -7.59 -17.85
N ASP A 204 38.75 -8.29 -17.60
CA ASP A 204 39.87 -8.42 -18.56
C ASP A 204 39.69 -9.55 -19.60
N LYS A 205 38.60 -10.35 -19.47
CA LYS A 205 38.40 -11.54 -20.29
C LYS A 205 36.98 -11.63 -20.89
N LEU A 206 36.45 -10.49 -21.31
CA LEU A 206 35.16 -10.43 -21.95
C LEU A 206 35.17 -11.21 -23.29
N GLN A 207 34.20 -12.11 -23.47
CA GLN A 207 34.08 -12.93 -24.68
C GLN A 207 32.89 -12.50 -25.54
N ILE A 208 33.03 -12.59 -26.84
CA ILE A 208 31.94 -12.32 -27.78
C ILE A 208 30.84 -13.36 -27.57
N GLY A 209 29.57 -12.91 -27.47
CA GLY A 209 28.40 -13.74 -27.21
C GLY A 209 28.08 -13.94 -25.73
N GLU A 210 28.90 -13.42 -24.82
CA GLU A 210 28.51 -13.36 -23.40
C GLU A 210 27.32 -12.40 -23.21
N VAL A 211 26.41 -12.75 -22.32
CA VAL A 211 25.24 -11.93 -22.00
C VAL A 211 25.46 -11.26 -20.65
N LEU A 212 25.54 -9.94 -20.66
CA LEU A 212 25.69 -9.13 -19.48
C LEU A 212 24.36 -8.55 -19.04
N THR A 213 24.09 -8.55 -17.74
CA THR A 213 22.95 -7.85 -17.13
C THR A 213 23.30 -6.38 -16.97
N LEU A 214 22.51 -5.50 -17.57
CA LEU A 214 22.67 -4.04 -17.48
C LEU A 214 21.77 -3.42 -16.42
N ALA A 215 20.62 -4.04 -16.15
CA ALA A 215 19.73 -3.69 -15.05
C ALA A 215 19.16 -4.97 -14.45
N ALA A 216 19.22 -5.08 -13.14
CA ALA A 216 18.59 -6.20 -12.43
C ALA A 216 17.08 -6.00 -12.36
N SER A 217 16.33 -7.09 -12.41
CA SER A 217 14.90 -7.09 -12.12
C SER A 217 14.68 -6.72 -10.64
N VAL A 218 13.94 -5.66 -10.40
CA VAL A 218 13.61 -5.18 -9.05
C VAL A 218 12.11 -5.33 -8.82
N PRO A 219 11.67 -6.19 -7.89
CA PRO A 219 10.25 -6.31 -7.56
C PRO A 219 9.74 -5.04 -6.87
N TYR A 220 8.42 -4.81 -6.90
CA TYR A 220 7.81 -3.72 -6.13
C TYR A 220 7.88 -3.97 -4.63
N LEU A 221 7.76 -5.23 -4.21
CA LEU A 221 7.82 -5.64 -2.81
C LEU A 221 8.73 -6.85 -2.64
N THR A 222 9.61 -6.79 -1.64
CA THR A 222 10.50 -7.87 -1.24
C THR A 222 10.11 -8.34 0.16
N LEU A 223 9.89 -9.66 0.32
CA LEU A 223 9.56 -10.24 1.63
C LEU A 223 10.83 -10.78 2.30
N THR A 224 11.06 -10.32 3.53
CA THR A 224 12.06 -10.87 4.43
C THR A 224 11.36 -11.84 5.38
N VAL A 225 11.66 -13.13 5.23
CA VAL A 225 11.09 -14.21 6.05
C VAL A 225 12.16 -14.72 7.01
N VAL A 226 11.85 -14.75 8.30
CA VAL A 226 12.69 -15.35 9.33
C VAL A 226 12.05 -16.67 9.73
N GLU A 227 12.79 -17.77 9.55
CA GLU A 227 12.34 -19.13 9.87
C GLU A 227 13.16 -19.73 11.00
N GLN A 228 12.53 -20.59 11.78
CA GLN A 228 13.20 -21.42 12.78
C GLN A 228 13.36 -22.83 12.25
N GLU A 229 14.60 -23.23 12.07
CA GLU A 229 14.93 -24.63 11.77
C GLU A 229 15.42 -25.32 13.05
N ARG A 230 14.93 -26.53 13.31
CA ARG A 230 15.40 -27.40 14.39
C ARG A 230 16.08 -28.59 13.79
N TYR A 231 17.34 -28.77 14.11
CA TYR A 231 18.09 -29.94 13.71
C TYR A 231 18.69 -30.63 14.95
N VAL A 232 18.92 -31.91 14.79
CA VAL A 232 19.63 -32.72 15.79
C VAL A 232 20.98 -33.05 15.20
N GLU A 233 22.04 -32.64 15.89
CA GLU A 233 23.40 -32.93 15.52
C GLU A 233 24.03 -33.86 16.56
N ASP A 234 24.66 -34.95 16.08
CA ASP A 234 25.44 -35.81 16.94
C ASP A 234 26.76 -35.10 17.29
N VAL A 235 26.89 -34.70 18.54
CA VAL A 235 28.13 -34.10 19.02
C VAL A 235 29.10 -35.22 19.31
N PRO A 236 30.22 -35.32 18.55
CA PRO A 236 31.25 -36.31 18.82
C PRO A 236 31.87 -36.04 20.21
N TYR A 237 32.00 -37.08 21.00
CA TYR A 237 32.65 -37.02 22.29
C TYR A 237 33.82 -37.99 22.34
N ASP A 238 34.87 -37.61 23.02
CA ASP A 238 35.99 -38.47 23.30
C ASP A 238 35.65 -39.44 24.41
N ILE A 239 35.95 -40.70 24.19
CA ILE A 239 35.77 -41.77 25.21
C ILE A 239 37.11 -41.95 25.93
N GLU A 240 37.15 -41.57 27.17
CA GLU A 240 38.29 -41.82 28.04
C GLU A 240 38.07 -43.10 28.85
N TYR A 241 38.96 -44.04 28.68
CA TYR A 241 38.92 -45.30 29.41
C TYR A 241 39.80 -45.21 30.64
N SER A 242 39.24 -45.49 31.80
CA SER A 242 40.02 -45.63 33.05
C SER A 242 39.83 -47.00 33.65
N ASP A 243 40.92 -47.61 34.14
CA ASP A 243 40.83 -48.88 34.81
C ASP A 243 40.05 -48.76 36.13
N SER A 244 39.11 -49.69 36.35
CA SER A 244 38.33 -49.78 37.58
C SER A 244 38.51 -51.13 38.26
N ALA A 245 38.85 -51.12 39.53
CA ALA A 245 39.02 -52.35 40.32
C ALA A 245 37.69 -53.10 40.57
N ASN A 246 36.57 -52.48 40.24
CA ASN A 246 35.20 -52.99 40.52
C ASN A 246 34.46 -53.51 39.28
N LEU A 247 35.08 -53.51 38.11
CA LEU A 247 34.50 -54.01 36.86
C LEU A 247 35.32 -55.14 36.30
N TYR A 248 34.66 -56.17 35.74
CA TYR A 248 35.33 -57.24 35.05
C TYR A 248 35.88 -56.74 33.70
N LYS A 249 36.92 -57.43 33.19
CA LYS A 249 37.51 -57.05 31.90
C LYS A 249 36.49 -57.16 30.79
N GLY A 250 36.16 -56.02 30.19
CA GLY A 250 35.15 -55.91 29.13
C GLY A 250 33.84 -55.23 29.53
N ASP A 251 33.66 -54.96 30.84
CA ASP A 251 32.53 -54.17 31.34
C ASP A 251 32.88 -52.68 31.36
N TYR A 252 31.89 -51.82 31.09
CA TYR A 252 32.06 -50.38 31.14
C TYR A 252 30.85 -49.72 31.79
N LYS A 253 31.09 -48.57 32.38
CA LYS A 253 30.04 -47.71 32.96
C LYS A 253 30.16 -46.30 32.33
N VAL A 254 29.07 -45.81 31.77
CA VAL A 254 29.00 -44.43 31.30
C VAL A 254 28.75 -43.56 32.53
N ILE A 255 29.52 -42.50 32.66
CA ILE A 255 29.46 -41.53 33.76
C ILE A 255 28.87 -40.24 33.24
#